data_767e12e50c2e740a47b27854f15dcaa1
#
_entry.id   767e12e50c2e740a47b27854f15dcaa1
#
_cell.length_a   1.000
_cell.length_b   1.000
_cell.length_c   1.000
_cell.angle_alpha   90.00
_cell.angle_beta   90.00
_cell.angle_gamma   90.00
#
_symmetry.space_group_name_H-M   'P 1'
#
loop_
_entity.id
_entity.type
_entity.pdbx_description
1 polymer ?
#
loop_
_entity_poly.entity_id
_entity_poly.type
_entity_poly.pdbx_seq_one_letter_code
_entity_poly.pdbx_strand_id
1 'polypeptide(L)'
;KKFIYKDTMEKEKQNINAVHWLRNTLALDRTIKDSTRADYVKQIKFFEAFLNEVGKYPINFSDINLPLIKDYESYLFNKEVGKGKTTKTTTVGNKVEKIICILKRAEQQGMIDIHESKLDKYKKPQSRQGDENEIYLTEDEIDKIYALRLTGREEEVRDLFVLQCWIGQRFSDTQAINEGIIKEAPNGKGKVIEIVQEKKTHRVSIPLLPVAIDILNK
;
A
#
# COMPACT_ATOMS: atom_id res chain seq x y z
N LYS A 1 43.68 -8.94 -17.32
CA LYS A 1 43.30 -8.34 -16.01
C LYS A 1 41.82 -7.96 -15.92
N LYS A 2 41.16 -7.45 -16.98
CA LYS A 2 39.70 -7.09 -16.98
C LYS A 2 38.75 -8.30 -16.83
N PHE A 3 39.10 -9.45 -17.41
CA PHE A 3 38.31 -10.68 -17.33
C PHE A 3 38.31 -11.30 -15.93
N ILE A 4 39.46 -11.34 -15.27
CA ILE A 4 39.59 -11.90 -13.91
C ILE A 4 38.81 -11.06 -12.90
N TYR A 5 38.78 -9.74 -13.05
CA TYR A 5 38.05 -8.85 -12.14
C TYR A 5 36.53 -9.01 -12.26
N LYS A 6 36.02 -9.28 -13.46
CA LYS A 6 34.59 -9.50 -13.72
C LYS A 6 34.12 -10.83 -13.10
N ASP A 7 34.90 -11.90 -13.27
CA ASP A 7 34.62 -13.21 -12.68
C ASP A 7 34.64 -13.19 -11.13
N THR A 8 35.56 -12.41 -10.55
CA THR A 8 35.62 -12.28 -9.07
C THR A 8 34.43 -11.52 -8.54
N MET A 9 34.02 -10.43 -9.18
CA MET A 9 32.85 -9.65 -8.81
C MET A 9 31.53 -10.43 -8.99
N GLU A 10 31.42 -11.28 -10.01
CA GLU A 10 30.27 -12.16 -10.22
C GLU A 10 30.20 -13.26 -9.17
N LYS A 11 31.34 -13.85 -8.78
CA LYS A 11 31.40 -14.83 -7.68
C LYS A 11 31.08 -14.24 -6.31
N GLU A 12 31.50 -13.01 -6.04
CA GLU A 12 31.14 -12.31 -4.80
C GLU A 12 29.65 -12.03 -4.72
N LYS A 13 28.99 -11.68 -5.84
CA LYS A 13 27.55 -11.49 -5.91
C LYS A 13 26.75 -12.78 -5.67
N GLN A 14 27.30 -13.94 -6.04
CA GLN A 14 26.64 -15.23 -5.89
C GLN A 14 26.50 -15.69 -4.44
N ASN A 15 27.28 -15.14 -3.49
CA ASN A 15 27.24 -15.54 -2.07
C ASN A 15 26.60 -14.51 -1.14
N ILE A 16 25.84 -13.56 -1.69
CA ILE A 16 25.18 -12.53 -0.89
C ILE A 16 23.79 -13.01 -0.48
N ASN A 17 23.53 -13.05 0.84
CA ASN A 17 22.19 -13.26 1.35
C ASN A 17 21.24 -12.15 0.85
N ALA A 18 20.33 -12.51 -0.05
CA ALA A 18 19.44 -11.58 -0.71
C ALA A 18 18.53 -10.83 0.28
N VAL A 19 18.00 -11.52 1.31
CA VAL A 19 17.12 -10.90 2.30
C VAL A 19 17.85 -9.82 3.10
N HIS A 20 19.06 -10.14 3.55
CA HIS A 20 19.88 -9.19 4.30
C HIS A 20 20.24 -7.96 3.44
N TRP A 21 20.66 -8.22 2.21
CA TRP A 21 21.01 -7.17 1.26
C TRP A 21 19.82 -6.25 0.97
N LEU A 22 18.65 -6.82 0.69
CA LEU A 22 17.41 -6.06 0.42
C LEU A 22 17.03 -5.17 1.60
N ARG A 23 17.14 -5.65 2.84
CA ARG A 23 16.87 -4.85 4.04
C ARG A 23 17.81 -3.66 4.16
N ASN A 24 19.11 -3.90 4.02
CA ASN A 24 20.12 -2.86 4.17
C ASN A 24 19.98 -1.79 3.07
N THR A 25 19.77 -2.21 1.83
CA THR A 25 19.60 -1.29 0.71
C THR A 25 18.34 -0.43 0.86
N LEU A 26 17.22 -1.03 1.28
CA LEU A 26 15.99 -0.28 1.54
C LEU A 26 16.12 0.70 2.72
N ALA A 27 16.90 0.36 3.74
CA ALA A 27 17.14 1.25 4.87
C ALA A 27 17.88 2.53 4.45
N LEU A 28 18.71 2.44 3.43
CA LEU A 28 19.51 3.55 2.90
C LEU A 28 18.84 4.30 1.75
N ASP A 29 17.81 3.73 1.14
CA ASP A 29 17.11 4.32 -0.02
C ASP A 29 16.25 5.51 0.40
N ARG A 30 16.73 6.71 0.08
CA ARG A 30 16.01 7.97 0.34
C ARG A 30 15.05 8.37 -0.79
N THR A 31 14.96 7.60 -1.86
CA THR A 31 14.08 7.89 -3.00
C THR A 31 12.64 7.47 -2.75
N ILE A 32 12.39 6.67 -1.72
CA ILE A 32 11.06 6.20 -1.33
C ILE A 32 10.59 6.84 -0.02
N LYS A 33 9.28 7.09 0.06
CA LYS A 33 8.63 7.60 1.27
C LYS A 33 8.80 6.61 2.44
N ASP A 34 8.90 7.10 3.66
CA ASP A 34 9.08 6.27 4.87
C ASP A 34 7.97 5.24 5.05
N SER A 35 6.72 5.59 4.74
CA SER A 35 5.59 4.66 4.77
C SER A 35 5.74 3.50 3.78
N THR A 36 6.27 3.78 2.57
CA THR A 36 6.56 2.76 1.56
C THR A 36 7.72 1.87 2.00
N ARG A 37 8.76 2.47 2.59
CA ARG A 37 9.90 1.73 3.14
C ARG A 37 9.47 0.78 4.25
N ALA A 38 8.65 1.25 5.19
CA ALA A 38 8.09 0.43 6.27
C ALA A 38 7.28 -0.76 5.73
N ASP A 39 6.45 -0.54 4.70
CA ASP A 39 5.71 -1.60 4.06
C ASP A 39 6.62 -2.62 3.35
N TYR A 40 7.64 -2.17 2.62
CA TYR A 40 8.62 -3.05 1.98
C TYR A 40 9.37 -3.91 2.99
N VAL A 41 9.83 -3.32 4.08
CA VAL A 41 10.49 -4.07 5.18
C VAL A 41 9.55 -5.12 5.77
N LYS A 42 8.27 -4.80 5.92
CA LYS A 42 7.25 -5.76 6.37
C LYS A 42 7.07 -6.90 5.37
N GLN A 43 7.05 -6.63 4.06
CA GLN A 43 6.92 -7.67 3.05
C GLN A 43 8.17 -8.58 3.02
N ILE A 44 9.37 -8.03 3.16
CA ILE A 44 10.61 -8.82 3.26
C ILE A 44 10.55 -9.75 4.48
N LYS A 45 10.02 -9.29 5.63
CA LYS A 45 9.85 -10.15 6.81
C LYS A 45 8.91 -11.34 6.53
N PHE A 46 7.83 -11.14 5.78
CA PHE A 46 6.95 -12.24 5.38
C PHE A 46 7.64 -13.23 4.45
N PHE A 47 8.41 -12.73 3.50
CA PHE A 47 9.17 -13.58 2.59
C PHE A 47 10.27 -14.36 3.31
N GLU A 48 10.99 -13.73 4.24
CA GLU A 48 11.97 -14.40 5.10
C GLU A 48 11.34 -15.50 5.98
N ALA A 49 10.17 -15.23 6.56
CA ALA A 49 9.46 -16.23 7.34
C ALA A 49 9.11 -17.47 6.50
N PHE A 50 8.66 -17.25 5.26
CA PHE A 50 8.46 -18.34 4.30
C PHE A 50 9.75 -19.12 4.02
N LEU A 51 10.84 -18.42 3.71
CA LEU A 51 12.14 -19.05 3.41
C LEU A 51 12.67 -19.90 4.58
N ASN A 52 12.48 -19.42 5.82
CA ASN A 52 12.83 -20.17 7.02
C ASN A 52 11.98 -21.44 7.17
N GLU A 53 10.67 -21.34 6.95
CA GLU A 53 9.74 -22.45 7.11
C GLU A 53 9.98 -23.55 6.08
N VAL A 54 10.38 -23.20 4.85
CA VAL A 54 10.71 -24.16 3.79
C VAL A 54 12.20 -24.56 3.76
N GLY A 55 13.01 -24.12 4.73
CA GLY A 55 14.43 -24.48 4.85
C GLY A 55 15.32 -23.89 3.74
N LYS A 56 14.91 -22.78 3.12
CA LYS A 56 15.65 -22.09 2.04
C LYS A 56 16.34 -20.80 2.50
N TYR A 57 16.34 -20.50 3.79
CA TYR A 57 17.09 -19.37 4.34
C TYR A 57 18.45 -19.82 4.89
N PRO A 58 19.56 -19.10 4.65
CA PRO A 58 19.71 -17.92 3.80
C PRO A 58 19.58 -18.25 2.30
N ILE A 59 19.18 -17.27 1.49
CA ILE A 59 18.99 -17.44 0.05
C ILE A 59 19.86 -16.43 -0.72
N ASN A 60 20.43 -16.87 -1.84
CA ASN A 60 21.15 -16.01 -2.77
C ASN A 60 20.23 -15.47 -3.86
N PHE A 61 20.60 -14.37 -4.52
CA PHE A 61 19.79 -13.82 -5.60
C PHE A 61 19.62 -14.79 -6.79
N SER A 62 20.62 -15.62 -7.09
CA SER A 62 20.57 -16.66 -8.13
C SER A 62 19.46 -17.70 -7.92
N ASP A 63 19.07 -17.92 -6.67
CA ASP A 63 18.07 -18.93 -6.30
C ASP A 63 16.65 -18.38 -6.31
N ILE A 64 16.50 -17.04 -6.44
CA ILE A 64 15.21 -16.38 -6.51
C ILE A 64 14.71 -16.39 -7.94
N ASN A 65 13.68 -17.19 -8.20
CA ASN A 65 13.10 -17.41 -9.52
C ASN A 65 11.58 -17.54 -9.44
N LEU A 66 10.92 -17.61 -10.62
CA LEU A 66 9.46 -17.71 -10.68
C LEU A 66 8.89 -18.91 -9.92
N PRO A 67 9.46 -20.15 -9.98
CA PRO A 67 9.01 -21.26 -9.14
C PRO A 67 9.00 -20.92 -7.66
N LEU A 68 10.07 -20.37 -7.11
CA LEU A 68 10.13 -19.97 -5.70
C LEU A 68 9.06 -18.93 -5.34
N ILE A 69 8.80 -17.97 -6.22
CA ILE A 69 7.75 -16.97 -6.01
C ILE A 69 6.36 -17.61 -6.06
N LYS A 70 6.15 -18.65 -6.87
CA LYS A 70 4.91 -19.42 -6.86
C LYS A 70 4.75 -20.28 -5.60
N ASP A 71 5.84 -20.85 -5.08
CA ASP A 71 5.83 -21.51 -3.77
C ASP A 71 5.44 -20.53 -2.65
N TYR A 72 6.00 -19.32 -2.69
CA TYR A 72 5.64 -18.24 -1.75
C TYR A 72 4.16 -17.83 -1.88
N GLU A 73 3.63 -17.71 -3.09
CA GLU A 73 2.21 -17.45 -3.35
C GLU A 73 1.33 -18.53 -2.70
N SER A 74 1.66 -19.81 -2.94
CA SER A 74 0.96 -20.96 -2.36
C SER A 74 1.03 -20.97 -0.83
N TYR A 75 2.20 -20.67 -0.27
CA TYR A 75 2.38 -20.52 1.18
C TYR A 75 1.46 -19.45 1.78
N LEU A 76 1.34 -18.29 1.12
CA LEU A 76 0.47 -17.22 1.59
C LEU A 76 -1.01 -17.58 1.52
N PHE A 77 -1.44 -18.38 0.54
CA PHE A 77 -2.81 -18.90 0.47
C PHE A 77 -3.14 -19.87 1.60
N ASN A 78 -2.18 -20.72 1.95
CA ASN A 78 -2.37 -21.76 2.98
C ASN A 78 -2.20 -21.22 4.41
N LYS A 79 -1.64 -20.03 4.57
CA LYS A 79 -1.42 -19.43 5.89
C LYS A 79 -2.73 -18.91 6.47
N GLU A 80 -3.12 -19.47 7.61
CA GLU A 80 -4.28 -18.99 8.34
C GLU A 80 -4.09 -17.56 8.87
N VAL A 81 -5.10 -16.72 8.65
CA VAL A 81 -5.16 -15.36 9.17
C VAL A 81 -6.32 -15.28 10.17
N GLY A 82 -6.01 -15.53 11.45
CA GLY A 82 -7.02 -15.59 12.50
C GLY A 82 -7.87 -16.86 12.42
N LYS A 83 -8.84 -17.03 13.33
CA LYS A 83 -9.63 -18.25 13.50
C LYS A 83 -10.26 -18.73 12.17
N GLY A 84 -9.58 -19.67 11.47
CA GLY A 84 -10.12 -20.36 10.28
C GLY A 84 -10.29 -19.52 9.01
N LYS A 85 -9.68 -18.32 8.91
CA LYS A 85 -9.75 -17.47 7.71
C LYS A 85 -8.46 -17.57 6.90
N THR A 86 -8.60 -17.85 5.61
CA THR A 86 -7.49 -17.79 4.64
C THR A 86 -7.30 -16.36 4.13
N THR A 87 -6.10 -16.07 3.63
CA THR A 87 -5.79 -14.75 3.05
C THR A 87 -6.55 -14.56 1.72
N LYS A 88 -7.21 -13.41 1.55
CA LYS A 88 -7.91 -13.08 0.28
C LYS A 88 -6.94 -13.09 -0.91
N THR A 89 -7.39 -13.58 -2.06
CA THR A 89 -6.61 -13.69 -3.31
C THR A 89 -5.92 -12.37 -3.70
N THR A 90 -6.63 -11.26 -3.63
CA THR A 90 -6.09 -9.92 -3.92
C THR A 90 -4.95 -9.54 -2.96
N THR A 91 -5.07 -9.91 -1.68
CA THR A 91 -4.04 -9.65 -0.67
C THR A 91 -2.78 -10.48 -0.92
N VAL A 92 -2.94 -11.76 -1.28
CA VAL A 92 -1.82 -12.63 -1.65
C VAL A 92 -1.09 -12.05 -2.85
N GLY A 93 -1.82 -11.77 -3.94
CA GLY A 93 -1.23 -11.20 -5.15
C GLY A 93 -0.49 -9.89 -4.88
N ASN A 94 -1.07 -8.98 -4.06
CA ASN A 94 -0.42 -7.73 -3.68
C ASN A 94 0.90 -7.94 -2.90
N LYS A 95 0.96 -8.91 -2.00
CA LYS A 95 2.19 -9.22 -1.25
C LYS A 95 3.29 -9.75 -2.17
N VAL A 96 2.94 -10.65 -3.10
CA VAL A 96 3.90 -11.19 -4.07
C VAL A 96 4.40 -10.11 -5.02
N GLU A 97 3.51 -9.29 -5.59
CA GLU A 97 3.89 -8.16 -6.46
C GLU A 97 4.85 -7.19 -5.76
N LYS A 98 4.66 -6.96 -4.47
CA LYS A 98 5.58 -6.10 -3.70
C LYS A 98 6.97 -6.71 -3.58
N ILE A 99 7.10 -8.00 -3.36
CA ILE A 99 8.40 -8.68 -3.38
C ILE A 99 9.07 -8.55 -4.75
N ILE A 100 8.33 -8.77 -5.84
CA ILE A 100 8.84 -8.58 -7.20
C ILE A 100 9.26 -7.11 -7.42
N CYS A 101 8.49 -6.16 -6.95
CA CYS A 101 8.85 -4.73 -7.04
C CYS A 101 10.15 -4.41 -6.29
N ILE A 102 10.37 -5.02 -5.13
CA ILE A 102 11.61 -4.88 -4.36
C ILE A 102 12.79 -5.53 -5.12
N LEU A 103 12.58 -6.71 -5.74
CA LEU A 103 13.59 -7.38 -6.54
C LEU A 103 13.97 -6.59 -7.82
N LYS A 104 13.01 -5.88 -8.44
CA LYS A 104 13.31 -4.95 -9.54
C LYS A 104 14.24 -3.80 -9.13
N ARG A 105 14.22 -3.39 -7.87
CA ARG A 105 15.19 -2.42 -7.35
C ARG A 105 16.59 -3.05 -7.19
N ALA A 106 16.64 -4.33 -6.81
CA ALA A 106 17.90 -5.07 -6.78
C ALA A 106 18.47 -5.28 -8.19
N GLU A 107 17.62 -5.47 -9.20
CA GLU A 107 18.02 -5.53 -10.62
C GLU A 107 18.71 -4.25 -11.06
N GLN A 108 18.19 -3.06 -10.69
CA GLN A 108 18.82 -1.77 -10.99
C GLN A 108 20.26 -1.66 -10.44
N GLN A 109 20.59 -2.44 -9.42
CA GLN A 109 21.94 -2.53 -8.84
C GLN A 109 22.70 -3.78 -9.32
N GLY A 110 22.17 -4.48 -10.32
CA GLY A 110 22.82 -5.64 -10.94
C GLY A 110 22.92 -6.87 -10.03
N MET A 111 22.04 -7.01 -9.04
CA MET A 111 22.05 -8.15 -8.09
C MET A 111 21.26 -9.35 -8.61
N ILE A 112 20.26 -9.13 -9.42
CA ILE A 112 19.39 -10.15 -10.03
C ILE A 112 19.04 -9.70 -11.45
N ASP A 113 18.76 -10.65 -12.33
CA ASP A 113 18.13 -10.41 -13.63
C ASP A 113 16.67 -10.91 -13.56
N ILE A 114 15.72 -9.99 -13.69
CA ILE A 114 14.28 -10.29 -13.60
C ILE A 114 13.83 -11.14 -14.80
N HIS A 115 14.48 -11.02 -15.94
CA HIS A 115 14.13 -11.78 -17.14
C HIS A 115 14.68 -13.21 -17.08
N GLU A 116 15.96 -13.38 -16.71
CA GLU A 116 16.56 -14.70 -16.51
C GLU A 116 15.85 -15.52 -15.41
N SER A 117 15.50 -14.86 -14.31
CA SER A 117 14.74 -15.45 -13.20
C SER A 117 13.27 -15.70 -13.55
N LYS A 118 12.80 -15.23 -14.72
CA LYS A 118 11.42 -15.31 -15.21
C LYS A 118 10.39 -14.61 -14.30
N LEU A 119 10.82 -13.70 -13.45
CA LEU A 119 9.92 -12.95 -12.55
C LEU A 119 9.02 -11.97 -13.32
N ASP A 120 9.43 -11.53 -14.51
CA ASP A 120 8.62 -10.76 -15.46
C ASP A 120 7.37 -11.53 -15.96
N LYS A 121 7.39 -12.86 -15.89
CA LYS A 121 6.28 -13.74 -16.28
C LYS A 121 5.27 -13.98 -15.15
N TYR A 122 5.53 -13.47 -13.95
CA TYR A 122 4.56 -13.60 -12.87
C TYR A 122 3.24 -12.92 -13.24
N LYS A 123 2.15 -13.66 -13.10
CA LYS A 123 0.79 -13.15 -13.27
C LYS A 123 0.11 -13.20 -11.90
N LYS A 124 -0.35 -12.05 -11.45
CA LYS A 124 -1.12 -11.91 -10.21
C LYS A 124 -2.39 -12.73 -10.28
N PRO A 125 -2.71 -13.52 -9.24
CA PRO A 125 -3.98 -14.20 -9.18
C PRO A 125 -5.12 -13.18 -9.13
N GLN A 126 -6.11 -13.38 -9.98
CA GLN A 126 -7.33 -12.57 -9.98
C GLN A 126 -8.36 -13.22 -9.04
N SER A 127 -8.99 -12.42 -8.19
CA SER A 127 -10.21 -12.91 -7.55
C SER A 127 -11.24 -13.15 -8.65
N ARG A 128 -11.95 -14.26 -8.59
CA ARG A 128 -13.16 -14.38 -9.38
C ARG A 128 -14.04 -13.19 -9.00
N GLN A 129 -14.42 -12.38 -9.98
CA GLN A 129 -15.50 -11.39 -9.80
C GLN A 129 -16.76 -12.19 -9.44
N GLY A 130 -16.94 -12.46 -8.16
CA GLY A 130 -18.22 -12.83 -7.61
C GLY A 130 -18.86 -11.54 -7.16
N ASP A 131 -20.16 -11.43 -7.27
CA ASP A 131 -21.01 -10.35 -6.81
C ASP A 131 -20.64 -9.87 -5.40
N GLU A 132 -19.55 -9.11 -5.30
CA GLU A 132 -19.36 -8.23 -4.16
C GLU A 132 -20.42 -7.14 -4.39
N ASN A 133 -21.61 -7.34 -3.86
CA ASN A 133 -22.56 -6.25 -3.68
C ASN A 133 -21.80 -5.19 -2.90
N GLU A 134 -21.37 -4.14 -3.59
CA GLU A 134 -20.70 -3.02 -2.93
C GLU A 134 -21.73 -2.41 -1.97
N ILE A 135 -21.47 -2.58 -0.69
CA ILE A 135 -22.30 -1.99 0.36
C ILE A 135 -21.91 -0.52 0.46
N TYR A 136 -22.85 0.35 0.20
CA TYR A 136 -22.70 1.80 0.34
C TYR A 136 -23.85 2.36 1.17
N LEU A 137 -23.63 3.53 1.76
CA LEU A 137 -24.68 4.26 2.48
C LEU A 137 -25.43 5.15 1.49
N THR A 138 -26.74 5.14 1.58
CA THR A 138 -27.60 6.11 0.91
C THR A 138 -27.56 7.48 1.61
N GLU A 139 -27.99 8.53 0.93
CA GLU A 139 -28.08 9.87 1.54
C GLU A 139 -28.96 9.85 2.80
N ASP A 140 -30.11 9.18 2.77
CA ASP A 140 -31.00 9.04 3.92
C ASP A 140 -30.33 8.33 5.12
N GLU A 141 -29.45 7.38 4.86
CA GLU A 141 -28.71 6.70 5.93
C GLU A 141 -27.62 7.59 6.52
N ILE A 142 -26.95 8.39 5.69
CA ILE A 142 -25.98 9.39 6.16
C ILE A 142 -26.67 10.45 7.01
N ASP A 143 -27.84 10.93 6.59
CA ASP A 143 -28.64 11.89 7.36
C ASP A 143 -29.10 11.32 8.71
N LYS A 144 -29.51 10.06 8.76
CA LYS A 144 -29.83 9.36 10.00
C LYS A 144 -28.64 9.28 10.94
N ILE A 145 -27.45 9.00 10.40
CA ILE A 145 -26.20 8.99 11.20
C ILE A 145 -25.91 10.38 11.74
N TYR A 146 -26.07 11.43 10.92
CA TYR A 146 -25.85 12.81 11.36
C TYR A 146 -26.82 13.26 12.45
N ALA A 147 -28.06 12.80 12.38
CA ALA A 147 -29.12 13.11 13.35
C ALA A 147 -28.94 12.43 14.73
N LEU A 148 -27.98 11.48 14.87
CA LEU A 148 -27.72 10.84 16.16
C LEU A 148 -27.27 11.86 17.20
N ARG A 149 -27.89 11.83 18.37
CA ARG A 149 -27.48 12.67 19.52
C ARG A 149 -26.33 11.98 20.23
N LEU A 150 -25.11 12.37 19.87
CA LEU A 150 -23.87 11.89 20.46
C LEU A 150 -23.17 13.06 21.17
N THR A 151 -22.22 12.75 22.05
CA THR A 151 -21.46 13.75 22.81
C THR A 151 -19.96 13.41 22.83
N GLY A 152 -19.12 14.43 22.95
CA GLY A 152 -17.68 14.27 23.06
C GLY A 152 -17.09 13.55 21.83
N ARG A 153 -16.19 12.59 22.08
CA ARG A 153 -15.45 11.91 21.01
C ARG A 153 -16.35 11.17 19.99
N GLU A 154 -17.47 10.65 20.40
CA GLU A 154 -18.40 9.96 19.50
C GLU A 154 -19.05 10.95 18.53
N GLU A 155 -19.37 12.14 18.99
CA GLU A 155 -19.88 13.22 18.15
C GLU A 155 -18.82 13.66 17.12
N GLU A 156 -17.57 13.88 17.55
CA GLU A 156 -16.46 14.24 16.65
C GLU A 156 -16.24 13.18 15.56
N VAL A 157 -16.27 11.89 15.93
CA VAL A 157 -16.11 10.79 14.97
C VAL A 157 -17.27 10.74 13.97
N ARG A 158 -18.52 10.92 14.44
CA ARG A 158 -19.69 11.00 13.57
C ARG A 158 -19.57 12.16 12.60
N ASP A 159 -19.25 13.34 13.08
CA ASP A 159 -19.15 14.56 12.26
C ASP A 159 -18.05 14.43 11.21
N LEU A 160 -16.89 13.90 11.59
CA LEU A 160 -15.79 13.64 10.66
C LEU A 160 -16.18 12.60 9.59
N PHE A 161 -16.90 11.55 9.98
CA PHE A 161 -17.39 10.52 9.05
C PHE A 161 -18.39 11.10 8.05
N VAL A 162 -19.39 11.85 8.54
CA VAL A 162 -20.40 12.48 7.69
C VAL A 162 -19.76 13.50 6.75
N LEU A 163 -18.86 14.34 7.27
CA LEU A 163 -18.07 15.27 6.45
C LEU A 163 -17.34 14.54 5.32
N GLN A 164 -16.67 13.43 5.65
CA GLN A 164 -15.93 12.63 4.68
C GLN A 164 -16.83 12.04 3.58
N CYS A 165 -18.05 11.61 3.92
CA CYS A 165 -19.03 11.15 2.94
C CYS A 165 -19.38 12.28 1.94
N TRP A 166 -19.60 13.49 2.41
CA TRP A 166 -20.02 14.61 1.58
C TRP A 166 -18.91 15.24 0.75
N ILE A 167 -17.68 15.26 1.25
CA ILE A 167 -16.55 15.85 0.50
C ILE A 167 -15.78 14.84 -0.35
N GLY A 168 -15.98 13.53 -0.16
CA GLY A 168 -15.35 12.45 -0.94
C GLY A 168 -13.82 12.38 -0.80
N GLN A 169 -13.26 12.90 0.31
CA GLN A 169 -11.82 12.90 0.51
C GLN A 169 -11.35 11.73 1.38
N ARG A 170 -10.06 11.39 1.25
CA ARG A 170 -9.46 10.37 2.13
C ARG A 170 -9.43 10.87 3.58
N PHE A 171 -9.43 9.95 4.52
CA PHE A 171 -9.38 10.28 5.94
C PHE A 171 -8.22 11.22 6.31
N SER A 172 -7.01 10.97 5.80
CA SER A 172 -5.85 11.84 6.00
C SER A 172 -6.05 13.25 5.45
N ASP A 173 -6.65 13.35 4.26
CA ASP A 173 -6.90 14.63 3.61
C ASP A 173 -8.02 15.40 4.34
N THR A 174 -9.03 14.69 4.85
CA THR A 174 -10.11 15.28 5.65
C THR A 174 -9.62 15.81 7.00
N GLN A 175 -8.74 15.06 7.68
CA GLN A 175 -8.14 15.52 8.95
C GLN A 175 -7.25 16.77 8.81
N ALA A 176 -6.72 17.02 7.61
CA ALA A 176 -5.93 18.21 7.33
C ALA A 176 -6.77 19.47 7.06
N ILE A 177 -8.10 19.33 7.03
CA ILE A 177 -9.01 20.46 6.82
C ILE A 177 -9.02 21.32 8.09
N ASN A 178 -8.76 22.61 7.92
CA ASN A 178 -8.88 23.63 8.95
C ASN A 178 -9.62 24.86 8.40
N GLU A 179 -10.01 25.75 9.25
CA GLU A 179 -10.79 26.96 8.87
C GLU A 179 -10.11 27.80 7.77
N GLY A 180 -8.78 27.83 7.72
CA GLY A 180 -8.02 28.64 6.77
C GLY A 180 -8.07 28.19 5.32
N ILE A 181 -8.60 26.98 5.04
CA ILE A 181 -8.73 26.48 3.67
C ILE A 181 -10.13 26.62 3.08
N ILE A 182 -11.08 27.12 3.88
CA ILE A 182 -12.45 27.42 3.43
C ILE A 182 -12.44 28.80 2.75
N LYS A 183 -12.89 28.85 1.51
CA LYS A 183 -12.92 30.07 0.68
C LYS A 183 -14.30 30.28 0.09
N GLU A 184 -14.58 31.52 -0.31
CA GLU A 184 -15.73 31.80 -1.18
C GLU A 184 -15.52 31.17 -2.55
N ALA A 185 -16.59 30.59 -3.11
CA ALA A 185 -16.52 30.01 -4.45
C ALA A 185 -16.19 31.10 -5.50
N PRO A 186 -15.41 30.80 -6.55
CA PRO A 186 -15.02 31.78 -7.57
C PRO A 186 -16.21 32.45 -8.28
N ASN A 187 -17.37 31.80 -8.29
CA ASN A 187 -18.62 32.32 -8.87
C ASN A 187 -19.45 33.17 -7.87
N GLY A 188 -18.93 33.39 -6.65
CA GLY A 188 -19.63 34.11 -5.59
C GLY A 188 -20.83 33.35 -4.98
N LYS A 189 -21.01 32.08 -5.32
CA LYS A 189 -22.12 31.27 -4.82
C LYS A 189 -21.62 30.10 -3.96
N GLY A 190 -21.67 30.29 -2.64
CA GLY A 190 -21.31 29.25 -1.68
C GLY A 190 -19.82 29.22 -1.32
N LYS A 191 -19.44 28.20 -0.57
CA LYS A 191 -18.08 28.00 -0.06
C LYS A 191 -17.41 26.79 -0.71
N VAL A 192 -16.10 26.85 -0.84
CA VAL A 192 -15.25 25.75 -1.34
C VAL A 192 -14.11 25.52 -0.36
N ILE A 193 -13.60 24.29 -0.33
CA ILE A 193 -12.31 24.00 0.28
C ILE A 193 -11.30 23.69 -0.83
N GLU A 194 -10.10 24.24 -0.68
CA GLU A 194 -8.98 23.93 -1.55
C GLU A 194 -7.94 23.15 -0.77
N ILE A 195 -7.72 21.91 -1.14
CA ILE A 195 -6.74 21.03 -0.49
C ILE A 195 -5.73 20.48 -1.50
N VAL A 196 -4.53 20.23 -1.01
CA VAL A 196 -3.52 19.45 -1.74
C VAL A 196 -3.53 18.04 -1.16
N GLN A 197 -3.99 17.07 -1.95
CA GLN A 197 -4.06 15.68 -1.52
C GLN A 197 -2.67 15.13 -1.18
N GLU A 198 -2.48 14.61 0.03
CA GLU A 198 -1.19 14.10 0.53
C GLU A 198 -0.59 13.02 -0.37
N LYS A 199 -1.41 12.08 -0.83
CA LYS A 199 -0.93 10.91 -1.59
C LYS A 199 -0.54 11.20 -3.03
N LYS A 200 -1.27 12.12 -3.71
CA LYS A 200 -1.10 12.42 -5.14
C LYS A 200 -0.58 13.81 -5.43
N THR A 201 -0.45 14.67 -4.40
CA THR A 201 -0.04 16.09 -4.53
C THR A 201 -0.91 16.89 -5.51
N HIS A 202 -2.13 16.40 -5.80
CA HIS A 202 -3.09 17.13 -6.63
C HIS A 202 -3.83 18.17 -5.79
N ARG A 203 -3.93 19.39 -6.32
CA ARG A 203 -4.82 20.41 -5.76
C ARG A 203 -6.24 20.13 -6.25
N VAL A 204 -7.19 20.06 -5.32
CA VAL A 204 -8.62 19.89 -5.59
C VAL A 204 -9.39 21.02 -4.92
N SER A 205 -10.41 21.52 -5.62
CA SER A 205 -11.40 22.47 -5.08
C SER A 205 -12.73 21.75 -4.97
N ILE A 206 -13.29 21.72 -3.77
CA ILE A 206 -14.48 20.94 -3.44
C ILE A 206 -15.55 21.90 -2.96
N PRO A 207 -16.72 21.99 -3.63
CA PRO A 207 -17.85 22.78 -3.14
C PRO A 207 -18.39 22.18 -1.85
N LEU A 208 -18.72 23.02 -0.89
CA LEU A 208 -19.29 22.61 0.38
C LEU A 208 -20.80 22.68 0.35
N LEU A 209 -21.44 21.58 0.68
CA LEU A 209 -22.87 21.53 0.96
C LEU A 209 -23.16 22.11 2.35
N PRO A 210 -24.41 22.58 2.63
CA PRO A 210 -24.77 23.18 3.91
C PRO A 210 -24.38 22.31 5.11
N VAL A 211 -24.63 20.99 5.07
CA VAL A 211 -24.28 20.07 6.14
C VAL A 211 -22.78 20.02 6.41
N ALA A 212 -21.95 20.11 5.37
CA ALA A 212 -20.50 20.11 5.52
C ALA A 212 -20.03 21.44 6.14
N ILE A 213 -20.67 22.56 5.78
CA ILE A 213 -20.39 23.87 6.39
C ILE A 213 -20.79 23.86 7.89
N ASP A 214 -21.94 23.29 8.24
CA ASP A 214 -22.41 23.18 9.62
C ASP A 214 -21.44 22.37 10.48
N ILE A 215 -20.91 21.26 9.95
CA ILE A 215 -19.92 20.43 10.65
C ILE A 215 -18.60 21.19 10.85
N LEU A 216 -18.15 21.92 9.82
CA LEU A 216 -16.88 22.65 9.89
C LEU A 216 -16.93 23.90 10.78
N ASN A 217 -18.12 24.37 11.12
CA ASN A 217 -18.31 25.52 12.02
C ASN A 217 -18.46 25.11 13.50
N LYS A 218 -18.48 23.82 13.83
CA LYS A 218 -18.48 23.31 15.22
C LYS A 218 -17.10 23.35 15.84
#